data_d8ef77ad29abd2d7881d2af0fc39d7b4
#
_entry.id   d8ef77ad29abd2d7881d2af0fc39d7b4
#
_cell.length_a   1.000
_cell.length_b   1.000
_cell.length_c   1.000
_cell.angle_alpha   90.00
_cell.angle_beta   90.00
_cell.angle_gamma   90.00
#
_symmetry.space_group_name_H-M   'P 1'
#
loop_
_entity.id
_entity.type
_entity.pdbx_description
1 polymer ?
#
loop_
_entity_poly.entity_id
_entity_poly.type
_entity_poly.pdbx_seq_one_letter_code
_entity_poly.pdbx_strand_id
1 'polypeptide(L)'
;MLRSIRFFADNHMITPKYARLAWRYLWRRLLTTSGRKWRTDGPVFFGRDLQLQTGARAEGMRFGRFVWIGDGTKIRCHEGTVEIGSKTVMGQECTISAYRKVRIGPECVIADRTMFIDFDHGVV
;
A
#
# COMPACT_ATOMS: atom_id res chain seq x y z
N MET A 1 9.15 -13.75 -12.03
CA MET A 1 9.24 -14.59 -10.83
C MET A 1 10.66 -14.79 -10.33
N LEU A 2 11.61 -15.17 -11.19
CA LEU A 2 13.02 -15.32 -10.81
C LEU A 2 13.64 -14.04 -10.29
N ARG A 3 13.33 -12.89 -10.87
CA ARG A 3 13.79 -11.58 -10.39
C ARG A 3 13.31 -11.27 -8.98
N SER A 4 12.08 -11.63 -8.64
CA SER A 4 11.52 -11.40 -7.32
C SER A 4 12.22 -12.25 -6.26
N ILE A 5 12.46 -13.53 -6.56
CA ILE A 5 13.17 -14.42 -5.66
C ILE A 5 14.60 -13.93 -5.43
N ARG A 6 15.28 -13.53 -6.51
CA ARG A 6 16.64 -13.01 -6.43
C ARG A 6 16.72 -11.72 -5.60
N PHE A 7 15.75 -10.82 -5.79
CA PHE A 7 15.67 -9.61 -4.99
C PHE A 7 15.56 -9.92 -3.49
N PHE A 8 14.67 -10.85 -3.12
CA PHE A 8 14.50 -11.27 -1.72
C PHE A 8 15.77 -11.89 -1.15
N ALA A 9 16.43 -12.76 -1.92
CA ALA A 9 17.68 -13.41 -1.49
C ALA A 9 18.80 -12.38 -1.30
N ASP A 10 18.97 -11.47 -2.26
CA ASP A 10 20.03 -10.45 -2.22
C ASP A 10 19.86 -9.47 -1.08
N ASN A 11 18.63 -9.25 -0.62
CA ASN A 11 18.32 -8.34 0.49
C ASN A 11 18.06 -9.07 1.80
N HIS A 12 18.42 -10.32 1.92
CA HIS A 12 18.20 -11.14 3.12
C HIS A 12 16.75 -11.15 3.59
N MET A 13 15.81 -11.12 2.65
CA MET A 13 14.38 -11.07 2.95
C MET A 13 13.72 -12.45 3.04
N ILE A 14 14.48 -13.53 2.83
CA ILE A 14 13.97 -14.90 2.97
C ILE A 14 14.09 -15.32 4.42
N THR A 15 13.14 -14.92 5.24
CA THR A 15 13.05 -15.28 6.66
C THR A 15 11.60 -15.67 6.98
N PRO A 16 11.31 -16.35 8.11
CA PRO A 16 9.94 -16.66 8.51
C PRO A 16 9.03 -15.43 8.62
N LYS A 17 9.59 -14.29 9.00
CA LYS A 17 8.87 -13.03 9.06
C LYS A 17 8.36 -12.62 7.69
N TYR A 18 9.22 -12.62 6.68
CA TYR A 18 8.85 -12.23 5.33
C TYR A 18 7.95 -13.26 4.66
N ALA A 19 8.13 -14.53 4.98
CA ALA A 19 7.23 -15.60 4.50
C ALA A 19 5.80 -15.37 5.00
N ARG A 20 5.62 -14.96 6.27
CA ARG A 20 4.30 -14.61 6.79
C ARG A 20 3.68 -13.40 6.10
N LEU A 21 4.49 -12.40 5.79
CA LEU A 21 4.03 -11.21 5.07
C LEU A 21 3.60 -11.56 3.65
N ALA A 22 4.37 -12.38 2.96
CA ALA A 22 4.03 -12.88 1.62
C ALA A 22 2.75 -13.69 1.64
N TRP A 23 2.58 -14.57 2.63
CA TRP A 23 1.37 -15.37 2.82
C TRP A 23 0.15 -14.49 3.05
N ARG A 24 0.30 -13.47 3.91
CA ARG A 24 -0.77 -12.51 4.17
C ARG A 24 -1.16 -11.74 2.92
N TYR A 25 -0.19 -11.35 2.10
CA TYR A 25 -0.43 -10.72 0.81
C TYR A 25 -1.26 -11.63 -0.11
N LEU A 26 -0.87 -12.90 -0.25
CA LEU A 26 -1.59 -13.87 -1.08
C LEU A 26 -3.02 -14.06 -0.60
N TRP A 27 -3.23 -14.22 0.70
CA TRP A 27 -4.56 -14.37 1.28
C TRP A 27 -5.44 -13.17 1.01
N ARG A 28 -4.91 -11.96 1.20
CA ARG A 28 -5.66 -10.74 0.90
C ARG A 28 -6.03 -10.65 -0.56
N ARG A 29 -5.12 -11.00 -1.43
CA ARG A 29 -5.38 -10.99 -2.88
C ARG A 29 -6.47 -11.98 -3.26
N LEU A 30 -6.47 -13.18 -2.69
CA LEU A 30 -7.48 -14.19 -2.96
C LEU A 30 -8.85 -13.82 -2.39
N LEU A 31 -8.88 -13.26 -1.18
CA LEU A 31 -10.13 -12.89 -0.52
C LEU A 31 -10.76 -11.60 -1.07
N THR A 32 -10.00 -10.79 -1.78
CA THR A 32 -10.42 -9.44 -2.15
C THR A 32 -10.54 -9.20 -3.65
N THR A 33 -10.54 -10.25 -4.45
CA THR A 33 -10.58 -10.14 -5.91
C THR A 33 -11.94 -9.71 -6.46
N SER A 34 -13.00 -9.80 -5.70
CA SER A 34 -14.33 -9.40 -6.16
C SER A 34 -14.76 -8.09 -5.49
N GLY A 35 -14.85 -7.03 -6.26
CA GLY A 35 -15.47 -5.77 -5.85
C GLY A 35 -14.56 -4.76 -5.16
N ARG A 36 -13.28 -5.03 -5.01
CA ARG A 36 -12.35 -4.05 -4.43
C ARG A 36 -11.56 -3.32 -5.50
N LYS A 37 -11.45 -2.01 -5.31
CA LYS A 37 -10.80 -1.13 -6.27
C LYS A 37 -9.34 -0.89 -5.89
N TRP A 38 -8.58 -1.96 -5.69
CA TRP A 38 -7.14 -1.82 -5.50
C TRP A 38 -6.39 -2.92 -6.24
N ARG A 39 -5.20 -2.58 -6.72
CA ARG A 39 -4.34 -3.46 -7.51
C ARG A 39 -2.92 -3.42 -7.00
N THR A 40 -2.20 -4.49 -7.25
CA THR A 40 -0.76 -4.58 -6.99
C THR A 40 -0.05 -5.02 -8.25
N ASP A 41 1.11 -4.43 -8.52
CA ASP A 41 1.92 -4.79 -9.69
C ASP A 41 2.86 -5.97 -9.41
N GLY A 42 2.89 -6.46 -8.19
CA GLY A 42 3.72 -7.55 -7.73
C GLY A 42 3.56 -7.75 -6.24
N PRO A 43 4.52 -8.40 -5.57
CA PRO A 43 4.45 -8.59 -4.13
C PRO A 43 4.42 -7.27 -3.38
N VAL A 44 3.50 -7.15 -2.42
CA VAL A 44 3.38 -6.01 -1.52
C VAL A 44 3.27 -6.54 -0.10
N PHE A 45 3.98 -5.92 0.82
CA PHE A 45 4.00 -6.34 2.22
C PHE A 45 3.07 -5.48 3.04
N PHE A 46 1.93 -6.05 3.39
CA PHE A 46 0.93 -5.37 4.23
C PHE A 46 1.17 -5.71 5.69
N GLY A 47 1.27 -4.68 6.52
CA GLY A 47 1.35 -4.83 7.96
C GLY A 47 0.02 -5.27 8.58
N ARG A 48 -0.05 -5.16 9.91
CA ARG A 48 -1.25 -5.51 10.68
C ARG A 48 -2.18 -4.30 10.80
N ASP A 49 -3.46 -4.59 11.03
CA ASP A 49 -4.47 -3.57 11.34
C ASP A 49 -4.56 -2.47 10.28
N LEU A 50 -4.41 -2.83 9.03
CA LEU A 50 -4.54 -1.90 7.93
C LEU A 50 -6.01 -1.63 7.62
N GLN A 51 -6.29 -0.40 7.22
CA GLN A 51 -7.58 -0.02 6.67
C GLN A 51 -7.40 0.46 5.24
N LEU A 52 -7.89 -0.32 4.29
CA LEU A 52 -7.90 0.04 2.89
C LEU A 52 -9.35 0.24 2.48
N GLN A 53 -9.75 1.50 2.30
CA GLN A 53 -11.14 1.85 2.00
C GLN A 53 -11.22 2.58 0.68
N THR A 54 -12.17 2.15 -0.16
CA THR A 54 -12.47 2.83 -1.42
C THR A 54 -13.94 3.23 -1.43
N GLY A 55 -14.19 4.50 -1.76
CA GLY A 55 -15.55 5.02 -1.89
C GLY A 55 -16.20 4.60 -3.22
N ALA A 56 -17.49 4.81 -3.34
CA ALA A 56 -18.25 4.47 -4.54
C ALA A 56 -17.75 5.20 -5.79
N ARG A 57 -17.23 6.43 -5.62
CA ARG A 57 -16.71 7.25 -6.72
C ARG A 57 -15.19 7.13 -6.91
N ALA A 58 -14.53 6.28 -6.14
CA ALA A 58 -13.09 6.09 -6.28
C ALA A 58 -12.78 5.31 -7.55
N GLU A 59 -11.71 5.73 -8.24
CA GLU A 59 -11.14 4.95 -9.33
C GLU A 59 -10.32 3.78 -8.79
N GLY A 60 -9.64 3.99 -7.69
CA GLY A 60 -8.98 2.93 -6.96
C GLY A 60 -7.60 3.27 -6.43
N MET A 61 -6.96 2.24 -5.91
CA MET A 61 -5.61 2.29 -5.39
C MET A 61 -4.69 1.39 -6.21
N ARG A 62 -3.44 1.82 -6.37
CA ARG A 62 -2.43 1.01 -7.04
C ARG A 62 -1.15 0.99 -6.23
N PHE A 63 -0.66 -0.22 -5.95
CA PHE A 63 0.59 -0.43 -5.25
C PHE A 63 1.61 -1.03 -6.21
N GLY A 64 2.78 -0.41 -6.32
CA GLY A 64 3.88 -0.97 -7.08
C GLY A 64 4.45 -2.22 -6.40
N ARG A 65 5.35 -2.92 -7.08
CA ARG A 65 5.97 -4.12 -6.52
C ARG A 65 6.93 -3.77 -5.39
N PHE A 66 6.99 -4.63 -4.39
CA PHE A 66 7.84 -4.49 -3.21
C PHE A 66 7.56 -3.24 -2.38
N VAL A 67 6.33 -2.74 -2.44
CA VAL A 67 5.87 -1.72 -1.51
C VAL A 67 5.68 -2.35 -0.14
N TRP A 68 6.08 -1.64 0.88
CA TRP A 68 5.92 -2.04 2.26
C TRP A 68 5.01 -1.06 2.98
N ILE A 69 3.91 -1.56 3.52
CA ILE A 69 2.95 -0.74 4.26
C ILE A 69 3.02 -1.12 5.73
N GLY A 70 3.39 -0.18 6.57
CA GLY A 70 3.55 -0.41 8.01
C GLY A 70 2.24 -0.65 8.75
N ASP A 71 2.35 -1.20 9.94
CA ASP A 71 1.19 -1.54 10.78
C ASP A 71 0.34 -0.31 11.11
N GLY A 72 -0.97 -0.50 11.16
CA GLY A 72 -1.91 0.54 11.55
C GLY A 72 -2.15 1.64 10.51
N THR A 73 -1.62 1.49 9.31
CA THR A 73 -1.76 2.47 8.24
C THR A 73 -3.19 2.46 7.69
N LYS A 74 -3.71 3.65 7.43
CA LYS A 74 -5.06 3.86 6.89
C LYS A 74 -4.95 4.52 5.53
N ILE A 75 -5.49 3.87 4.50
CA ILE A 75 -5.54 4.43 3.16
C ILE A 75 -6.99 4.51 2.74
N ARG A 76 -7.47 5.73 2.60
CA ARG A 76 -8.86 6.02 2.23
C ARG A 76 -8.89 6.76 0.91
N CYS A 77 -9.36 6.09 -0.11
CA CYS A 77 -9.61 6.69 -1.41
C CYS A 77 -11.11 6.95 -1.53
N HIS A 78 -11.54 8.16 -1.14
CA HIS A 78 -12.95 8.55 -1.19
C HIS A 78 -13.41 8.73 -2.62
N GLU A 79 -12.62 9.44 -3.41
CA GLU A 79 -12.79 9.65 -4.83
C GLU A 79 -11.40 9.66 -5.48
N GLY A 80 -11.34 9.48 -6.80
CA GLY A 80 -10.07 9.56 -7.52
C GLY A 80 -9.16 8.36 -7.30
N THR A 81 -7.87 8.61 -7.16
CA THR A 81 -6.85 7.56 -7.13
C THR A 81 -5.82 7.75 -6.01
N VAL A 82 -5.30 6.63 -5.52
CA VAL A 82 -4.09 6.58 -4.68
C VAL A 82 -3.09 5.66 -5.39
N GLU A 83 -1.89 6.14 -5.63
CA GLU A 83 -0.81 5.36 -6.23
C GLU A 83 0.43 5.41 -5.35
N ILE A 84 1.02 4.26 -5.09
CA ILE A 84 2.27 4.14 -4.36
C ILE A 84 3.26 3.41 -5.25
N GLY A 85 4.37 4.07 -5.57
CA GLY A 85 5.39 3.55 -6.46
C GLY A 85 6.16 2.38 -5.88
N SER A 86 6.78 1.60 -6.77
CA SER A 86 7.52 0.38 -6.41
C SER A 86 8.64 0.65 -5.41
N LYS A 87 8.87 -0.31 -4.50
CA LYS A 87 9.93 -0.28 -3.49
C LYS A 87 9.81 0.87 -2.48
N THR A 88 8.66 1.50 -2.39
CA THR A 88 8.40 2.51 -1.37
C THR A 88 8.10 1.84 -0.05
N VAL A 89 8.73 2.31 1.01
CA VAL A 89 8.52 1.83 2.37
C VAL A 89 7.75 2.87 3.15
N MET A 90 6.57 2.50 3.62
CA MET A 90 5.74 3.36 4.44
C MET A 90 5.80 2.88 5.88
N GLY A 91 6.06 3.82 6.79
CA GLY A 91 6.13 3.53 8.23
C GLY A 91 4.79 3.14 8.82
N GLN A 92 4.76 3.03 10.14
CA GLN A 92 3.56 2.63 10.89
C GLN A 92 2.62 3.81 11.08
N GLU A 93 1.33 3.51 11.21
CA GLU A 93 0.29 4.48 11.55
C GLU A 93 0.26 5.70 10.61
N CYS A 94 0.57 5.50 9.35
CA CYS A 94 0.42 6.54 8.34
C CYS A 94 -1.04 6.65 7.92
N THR A 95 -1.40 7.79 7.35
CA THR A 95 -2.74 8.02 6.83
C THR A 95 -2.67 8.65 5.45
N ILE A 96 -3.42 8.07 4.51
CA ILE A 96 -3.63 8.67 3.20
C ILE A 96 -5.14 8.85 3.02
N SER A 97 -5.55 10.06 2.71
CA SER A 97 -6.94 10.39 2.40
C SER A 97 -6.99 11.15 1.08
N ALA A 98 -7.63 10.57 0.08
CA ALA A 98 -7.67 11.13 -1.25
C ALA A 98 -9.11 11.39 -1.71
N TYR A 99 -9.35 12.59 -2.25
CA TYR A 99 -10.57 12.96 -2.97
C TYR A 99 -10.31 13.18 -4.45
N ARG A 100 -9.08 13.43 -4.85
CA ARG A 100 -8.70 13.60 -6.27
C ARG A 100 -7.58 12.65 -6.64
N LYS A 101 -6.39 12.89 -6.12
CA LYS A 101 -5.24 12.05 -6.42
C LYS A 101 -4.14 12.24 -5.38
N VAL A 102 -3.67 11.14 -4.83
CA VAL A 102 -2.44 11.10 -4.05
C VAL A 102 -1.49 10.12 -4.73
N ARG A 103 -0.32 10.59 -5.09
CA ARG A 103 0.71 9.76 -5.73
C ARG A 103 2.02 9.87 -4.97
N ILE A 104 2.51 8.73 -4.53
CA ILE A 104 3.83 8.61 -3.91
C ILE A 104 4.72 7.89 -4.91
N GLY A 105 5.86 8.50 -5.25
CA GLY A 105 6.79 7.95 -6.23
C GLY A 105 7.46 6.67 -5.78
N PRO A 106 8.27 6.06 -6.65
CA PRO A 106 9.03 4.85 -6.31
C PRO A 106 10.19 5.17 -5.37
N GLU A 107 10.63 4.15 -4.65
CA GLU A 107 11.82 4.19 -3.80
C GLU A 107 11.82 5.30 -2.75
N CYS A 108 10.63 5.64 -2.24
CA CYS A 108 10.48 6.59 -1.17
C CYS A 108 10.50 5.89 0.19
N VAL A 109 10.97 6.59 1.21
CA VAL A 109 10.87 6.16 2.60
C VAL A 109 9.99 7.15 3.33
N ILE A 110 8.87 6.69 3.86
CA ILE A 110 7.88 7.51 4.54
C ILE A 110 7.99 7.22 6.04
N ALA A 111 8.19 8.25 6.84
CA ALA A 111 8.28 8.12 8.30
C ALA A 111 6.94 7.69 8.92
N ASP A 112 7.00 7.16 10.13
CA ASP A 112 5.81 6.79 10.89
C ASP A 112 4.90 8.00 11.10
N ARG A 113 3.60 7.77 11.11
CA ARG A 113 2.57 8.78 11.40
C ARG A 113 2.53 9.92 10.40
N THR A 114 3.04 9.72 9.20
CA THR A 114 2.95 10.71 8.12
C THR A 114 1.54 10.71 7.54
N MET A 115 1.04 11.89 7.23
CA MET A 115 -0.31 12.07 6.70
C MET A 115 -0.27 12.74 5.34
N PHE A 116 -0.99 12.15 4.38
CA PHE A 116 -1.17 12.70 3.04
C PHE A 116 -2.65 12.96 2.80
N ILE A 117 -3.00 14.22 2.64
CA ILE A 117 -4.39 14.64 2.41
C ILE A 117 -4.41 15.59 1.22
N ASP A 118 -5.26 15.32 0.23
CA ASP A 118 -5.38 16.16 -0.96
C ASP A 118 -6.62 17.05 -0.96
N PHE A 119 -7.22 17.25 0.19
CA PHE A 119 -8.39 18.11 0.32
C PHE A 119 -8.22 19.06 1.50
N ASP A 120 -8.86 20.22 1.38
CA ASP A 120 -8.93 21.21 2.43
C ASP A 120 -10.30 21.12 3.11
N HIS A 121 -10.32 21.23 4.43
CA HIS A 121 -11.57 21.25 5.18
C HIS A 121 -12.31 22.60 5.12
N GLY A 122 -11.99 23.41 4.12
CA GLY A 122 -12.74 24.63 3.89
C GLY A 122 -12.69 25.60 5.05
N VAL A 123 -11.52 25.83 5.60
CA VAL A 123 -11.34 26.88 6.57
C VAL A 123 -11.44 28.20 5.85
N VAL A 124 -12.54 28.80 6.03
CA VAL A 124 -12.79 30.12 5.45
C VAL A 124 -12.27 31.18 6.41
#